data_23e39b7234cbb3379d3f57f48403ad06
#
_entry.id   23e39b7234cbb3379d3f57f48403ad06
#
_cell.length_a   1.000
_cell.length_b   1.000
_cell.length_c   1.000
_cell.angle_alpha   90.00
_cell.angle_beta   90.00
_cell.angle_gamma   90.00
#
_symmetry.space_group_name_H-M   'P 1'
#
loop_
_entity.id
_entity.type
_entity.pdbx_description
1 polymer ?
#
loop_
_entity_poly.entity_id
_entity_poly.type
_entity_poly.pdbx_seq_one_letter_code
_entity_poly.pdbx_strand_id
1 'polypeptide(L)'
;KSLSEYDWLGLNYNYADIEISDVQVPTIYLKNETRTTSRISPSFIRDTRDNFMNPSSGSRHVVRLDLAGLGGTKFHKASYEGSHYWPIIGKLVGMVHGEIAWADGYAADSLPAFERYYMGGPKSLRGYQIRNVGPKDSLGNPLGGNQSLLLNLELQYPFTKGLRGFAFYDRGQLYGGGNDTSTTATTWDLAKMRDSIGAGVRFLSPFGPVGFAYGVKLDKATGETDGEFHFSAGNSF
;
A
#
# COMPACT_ATOMS: atom_id res chain seq x y z
N LYS A 1 -15.55 -0.74 17.87
CA LYS A 1 -16.98 -0.89 18.15
C LYS A 1 -17.71 -1.26 16.86
N SER A 2 -18.50 -2.35 16.86
CA SER A 2 -19.43 -2.65 15.77
C SER A 2 -20.58 -1.64 15.80
N LEU A 3 -20.93 -1.12 14.62
CA LEU A 3 -22.10 -0.25 14.41
C LEU A 3 -23.26 -1.05 13.77
N SER A 4 -22.92 -1.99 12.89
CA SER A 4 -23.83 -2.91 12.23
C SER A 4 -23.14 -4.25 11.98
N GLU A 5 -23.78 -5.16 11.26
CA GLU A 5 -23.19 -6.44 10.83
C GLU A 5 -21.94 -6.22 9.96
N TYR A 6 -21.93 -5.14 9.17
CA TYR A 6 -20.89 -4.86 8.16
C TYR A 6 -20.01 -3.68 8.51
N ASP A 7 -20.33 -2.91 9.55
CA ASP A 7 -19.67 -1.62 9.83
C ASP A 7 -19.01 -1.61 11.20
N TRP A 8 -17.74 -1.18 11.25
CA TRP A 8 -16.95 -1.07 12.47
C TRP A 8 -16.28 0.29 12.56
N LEU A 9 -16.31 0.86 13.77
CA LEU A 9 -15.46 1.99 14.14
C LEU A 9 -14.32 1.49 15.03
N GLY A 10 -13.10 1.84 14.65
CA GLY A 10 -11.89 1.63 15.41
C GLY A 10 -11.31 2.94 15.93
N LEU A 11 -10.72 2.89 17.11
CA LEU A 11 -9.86 3.94 17.63
C LEU A 11 -8.63 3.28 18.22
N ASN A 12 -7.45 3.64 17.70
CA ASN A 12 -6.18 3.15 18.20
C ASN A 12 -5.34 4.31 18.70
N TYR A 13 -4.62 4.10 19.80
CA TYR A 13 -3.58 4.99 20.30
C TYR A 13 -2.25 4.27 20.23
N ASN A 14 -1.24 4.94 19.69
CA ASN A 14 0.12 4.41 19.61
C ASN A 14 1.11 5.44 20.13
N TYR A 15 1.97 5.01 21.04
CA TYR A 15 3.14 5.75 21.50
C TYR A 15 4.39 4.94 21.14
N ALA A 16 5.37 5.56 20.50
CA ALA A 16 6.60 4.91 20.12
C ALA A 16 7.78 5.87 20.17
N ASP A 17 8.92 5.39 20.66
CA ASP A 17 10.22 6.02 20.51
C ASP A 17 10.99 5.24 19.43
N ILE A 18 11.39 5.94 18.37
CA ILE A 18 12.04 5.37 17.20
C ILE A 18 13.43 5.95 17.08
N GLU A 19 14.44 5.11 17.20
CA GLU A 19 15.83 5.44 16.96
C GLU A 19 16.22 5.06 15.54
N ILE A 20 16.75 6.01 14.79
CA ILE A 20 17.33 5.82 13.47
C ILE A 20 18.85 6.01 13.63
N SER A 21 19.61 4.96 13.33
CA SER A 21 21.07 4.93 13.41
C SER A 21 21.70 4.45 12.10
N ASP A 22 23.00 4.64 11.95
CA ASP A 22 23.81 4.15 10.83
C ASP A 22 23.33 4.61 9.43
N VAL A 23 22.79 5.82 9.35
CA VAL A 23 22.37 6.41 8.08
C VAL A 23 23.59 6.77 7.25
N GLN A 24 23.82 6.06 6.15
CA GLN A 24 24.98 6.25 5.27
C GLN A 24 24.84 7.48 4.37
N VAL A 25 23.63 7.81 3.93
CA VAL A 25 23.33 9.01 3.14
C VAL A 25 22.27 9.82 3.85
N PRO A 26 22.66 10.77 4.70
CA PRO A 26 21.72 11.64 5.39
C PRO A 26 20.95 12.52 4.40
N THR A 27 19.64 12.60 4.61
CA THR A 27 18.74 13.53 3.91
C THR A 27 18.00 14.37 4.94
N ILE A 28 17.24 15.38 4.49
CA ILE A 28 16.38 16.15 5.40
C ILE A 28 15.32 15.28 6.09
N TYR A 29 15.04 14.10 5.55
CA TYR A 29 14.00 13.18 6.03
C TYR A 29 14.54 11.92 6.69
N LEU A 30 15.81 11.59 6.44
CA LEU A 30 16.47 10.40 6.97
C LEU A 30 17.86 10.80 7.47
N LYS A 31 18.02 10.83 8.77
CA LYS A 31 19.28 11.14 9.49
C LYS A 31 19.29 10.37 10.79
N ASN A 32 20.47 10.24 11.39
CA ASN A 32 20.57 9.66 12.73
C ASN A 32 19.85 10.55 13.73
N GLU A 33 18.75 10.05 14.27
CA GLU A 33 17.95 10.77 15.26
C GLU A 33 17.04 9.81 16.04
N THR A 34 16.65 10.23 17.24
CA THR A 34 15.58 9.60 17.99
C THR A 34 14.33 10.48 17.89
N ARG A 35 13.21 9.86 17.52
CA ARG A 35 11.92 10.55 17.43
C ARG A 35 10.86 9.83 18.24
N THR A 36 10.21 10.58 19.09
CA THR A 36 9.00 10.15 19.77
C THR A 36 7.79 10.43 18.88
N THR A 37 6.87 9.50 18.81
CA THR A 37 5.57 9.68 18.17
C THR A 37 4.46 9.30 19.13
N SER A 38 3.41 10.13 19.19
CA SER A 38 2.20 9.87 19.95
C SER A 38 1.02 10.15 19.03
N ARG A 39 0.29 9.09 18.64
CA ARG A 39 -0.67 9.11 17.54
C ARG A 39 -2.02 8.52 17.97
N ILE A 40 -3.09 9.19 17.57
CA ILE A 40 -4.47 8.70 17.62
C ILE A 40 -4.91 8.37 16.21
N SER A 41 -5.48 7.16 16.01
CA SER A 41 -5.86 6.63 14.71
C SER A 41 -7.32 6.17 14.71
N PRO A 42 -8.31 7.06 14.47
CA PRO A 42 -9.67 6.65 14.17
C PRO A 42 -9.74 5.94 12.81
N SER A 43 -10.58 4.92 12.72
CA SER A 43 -10.82 4.19 11.48
C SER A 43 -12.28 3.77 11.34
N PHE A 44 -12.75 3.73 10.09
CA PHE A 44 -14.04 3.15 9.74
C PHE A 44 -13.81 2.02 8.73
N ILE A 45 -14.45 0.88 8.98
CA ILE A 45 -14.38 -0.29 8.12
C ILE A 45 -15.80 -0.71 7.80
N ARG A 46 -16.08 -0.90 6.50
CA ARG A 46 -17.26 -1.57 5.98
C ARG A 46 -16.83 -2.79 5.19
N ASP A 47 -17.30 -3.97 5.56
CA ASP A 47 -16.96 -5.23 4.91
C ASP A 47 -18.22 -6.05 4.64
N THR A 48 -18.58 -6.18 3.36
CA THR A 48 -19.75 -6.90 2.87
C THR A 48 -19.37 -8.13 2.04
N ARG A 49 -18.10 -8.56 2.10
CA ARG A 49 -17.60 -9.71 1.34
C ARG A 49 -18.28 -10.98 1.81
N ASP A 50 -18.62 -11.85 0.85
CA ASP A 50 -19.21 -13.17 1.09
C ASP A 50 -18.27 -14.13 1.83
N ASN A 51 -16.95 -13.96 1.64
CA ASN A 51 -15.93 -14.75 2.30
C ASN A 51 -14.70 -13.87 2.59
N PHE A 52 -14.24 -13.87 3.82
CA PHE A 52 -13.11 -13.08 4.28
C PHE A 52 -11.78 -13.46 3.60
N MET A 53 -11.52 -14.77 3.42
CA MET A 53 -10.25 -15.27 2.88
C MET A 53 -10.25 -15.50 1.38
N ASN A 54 -11.40 -15.73 0.79
CA ASN A 54 -11.54 -16.09 -0.61
C ASN A 54 -12.82 -15.50 -1.22
N PRO A 55 -12.93 -14.16 -1.28
CA PRO A 55 -14.15 -13.48 -1.70
C PRO A 55 -14.48 -13.75 -3.16
N SER A 56 -15.78 -13.82 -3.46
CA SER A 56 -16.33 -13.91 -4.81
C SER A 56 -17.37 -12.82 -5.10
N SER A 57 -17.84 -12.15 -4.07
CA SER A 57 -18.76 -11.01 -4.18
C SER A 57 -18.66 -10.09 -2.96
N GLY A 58 -19.19 -8.88 -3.10
CA GLY A 58 -19.20 -7.88 -2.04
C GLY A 58 -17.99 -6.93 -2.09
N SER A 59 -17.86 -6.11 -1.08
CA SER A 59 -16.81 -5.07 -1.02
C SER A 59 -16.26 -4.91 0.39
N ARG A 60 -15.05 -4.41 0.47
CA ARG A 60 -14.43 -3.93 1.71
C ARG A 60 -13.91 -2.52 1.50
N HIS A 61 -14.24 -1.62 2.43
CA HIS A 61 -13.80 -0.23 2.42
C HIS A 61 -13.21 0.11 3.78
N VAL A 62 -12.07 0.76 3.78
CA VAL A 62 -11.38 1.22 4.99
C VAL A 62 -11.01 2.68 4.83
N VAL A 63 -11.45 3.50 5.76
CA VAL A 63 -10.98 4.87 5.94
C VAL A 63 -10.17 4.93 7.22
N ARG A 64 -8.99 5.51 7.18
CA ARG A 64 -8.16 5.72 8.36
C ARG A 64 -7.61 7.13 8.38
N LEU A 65 -7.63 7.74 9.56
CA LEU A 65 -6.96 9.00 9.85
C LEU A 65 -5.92 8.74 10.94
N ASP A 66 -4.75 9.31 10.82
CA ASP A 66 -3.73 9.31 11.86
C ASP A 66 -3.42 10.76 12.22
N LEU A 67 -3.51 11.09 13.49
CA LEU A 67 -3.20 12.42 14.04
C LEU A 67 -2.13 12.26 15.12
N ALA A 68 -0.92 12.72 14.82
CA ALA A 68 0.22 12.67 15.73
C ALA A 68 0.57 14.08 16.20
N GLY A 69 0.99 14.23 17.47
CA GLY A 69 1.39 15.53 18.00
C GLY A 69 1.04 15.76 19.48
N LEU A 70 0.54 14.75 20.20
CA LEU A 70 0.33 14.81 21.65
C LEU A 70 1.65 14.66 22.45
N GLY A 71 2.77 15.04 21.86
CA GLY A 71 4.14 14.86 22.27
C GLY A 71 4.97 14.27 21.13
N GLY A 72 6.15 14.82 20.86
CA GLY A 72 7.02 14.36 19.79
C GLY A 72 6.65 14.91 18.41
N THR A 73 6.91 14.11 17.38
CA THR A 73 6.75 14.48 15.97
C THR A 73 5.29 14.75 15.60
N LYS A 74 5.06 15.82 14.86
CA LYS A 74 3.74 16.30 14.47
C LYS A 74 3.48 16.02 13.01
N PHE A 75 2.51 15.13 12.73
CA PHE A 75 2.07 14.82 11.38
C PHE A 75 0.61 14.35 11.38
N HIS A 76 0.03 14.34 10.20
CA HIS A 76 -1.28 13.75 9.96
C HIS A 76 -1.25 12.90 8.69
N LYS A 77 -2.07 11.86 8.68
CA LYS A 77 -2.23 10.96 7.53
C LYS A 77 -3.71 10.69 7.33
N ALA A 78 -4.10 10.57 6.07
CA ALA A 78 -5.41 10.11 5.67
C ALA A 78 -5.26 9.04 4.60
N SER A 79 -6.00 7.95 4.72
CA SER A 79 -6.00 6.90 3.71
C SER A 79 -7.41 6.34 3.51
N TYR A 80 -7.69 5.99 2.27
CA TYR A 80 -8.81 5.19 1.86
C TYR A 80 -8.30 3.99 1.07
N GLU A 81 -8.78 2.81 1.44
CA GLU A 81 -8.56 1.55 0.75
C GLU A 81 -9.92 0.93 0.44
N GLY A 82 -10.14 0.51 -0.79
CA GLY A 82 -11.38 -0.13 -1.20
C GLY A 82 -11.12 -1.32 -2.11
N SER A 83 -11.83 -2.42 -1.90
CA SER A 83 -11.86 -3.55 -2.82
C SER A 83 -13.31 -3.97 -3.09
N HIS A 84 -13.58 -4.37 -4.33
CA HIS A 84 -14.87 -4.84 -4.76
C HIS A 84 -14.71 -6.10 -5.60
N TYR A 85 -15.55 -7.10 -5.32
CA TYR A 85 -15.57 -8.41 -5.98
C TYR A 85 -16.92 -8.64 -6.59
N TRP A 86 -16.94 -9.16 -7.83
CA TRP A 86 -18.20 -9.53 -8.50
C TRP A 86 -18.03 -10.75 -9.39
N PRO A 87 -19.02 -11.63 -9.44
CA PRO A 87 -19.05 -12.73 -10.39
C PRO A 87 -19.26 -12.18 -11.81
N ILE A 88 -18.46 -12.63 -12.77
CA ILE A 88 -18.55 -12.19 -14.19
C ILE A 88 -19.38 -13.22 -14.96
N ILE A 89 -18.85 -14.44 -15.10
CA ILE A 89 -19.52 -15.56 -15.77
C ILE A 89 -19.04 -16.88 -15.17
N GLY A 90 -19.96 -17.78 -14.90
CA GLY A 90 -19.66 -19.08 -14.29
C GLY A 90 -18.95 -18.92 -12.95
N LYS A 91 -17.69 -19.34 -12.88
CA LYS A 91 -16.85 -19.22 -11.68
C LYS A 91 -15.87 -18.05 -11.75
N LEU A 92 -15.84 -17.31 -12.85
CA LEU A 92 -14.92 -16.19 -13.02
C LEU A 92 -15.32 -15.01 -12.15
N VAL A 93 -14.41 -14.50 -11.35
CA VAL A 93 -14.60 -13.37 -10.44
C VAL A 93 -13.73 -12.20 -10.90
N GLY A 94 -14.33 -11.03 -11.04
CA GLY A 94 -13.64 -9.76 -11.18
C GLY A 94 -13.32 -9.17 -9.82
N MET A 95 -12.18 -8.53 -9.69
CA MET A 95 -11.81 -7.76 -8.52
C MET A 95 -11.20 -6.43 -8.95
N VAL A 96 -11.60 -5.36 -8.30
CA VAL A 96 -10.91 -4.07 -8.29
C VAL A 96 -10.51 -3.74 -6.86
N HIS A 97 -9.27 -3.32 -6.70
CA HIS A 97 -8.76 -2.76 -5.46
C HIS A 97 -8.12 -1.41 -5.76
N GLY A 98 -8.31 -0.44 -4.88
CA GLY A 98 -7.72 0.88 -4.98
C GLY A 98 -7.32 1.42 -3.63
N GLU A 99 -6.22 2.15 -3.59
CA GLU A 99 -5.74 2.87 -2.42
C GLU A 99 -5.42 4.31 -2.82
N ILE A 100 -5.88 5.26 -2.02
CA ILE A 100 -5.43 6.64 -2.04
C ILE A 100 -5.02 7.03 -0.63
N ALA A 101 -3.82 7.59 -0.50
CA ALA A 101 -3.30 7.97 0.79
C ALA A 101 -2.50 9.26 0.70
N TRP A 102 -2.57 10.05 1.77
CA TRP A 102 -1.86 11.30 1.91
C TRP A 102 -1.36 11.48 3.33
N ALA A 103 -0.16 12.05 3.47
CA ALA A 103 0.48 12.34 4.74
C ALA A 103 1.28 13.62 4.65
N ASP A 104 1.31 14.40 5.74
CA ASP A 104 2.17 15.59 5.82
C ASP A 104 2.54 15.89 7.28
N GLY A 105 3.71 16.51 7.46
CA GLY A 105 4.09 17.10 8.73
C GLY A 105 3.45 18.46 8.92
N TYR A 106 3.30 18.92 10.16
CA TYR A 106 2.79 20.25 10.47
C TYR A 106 3.59 20.92 11.60
N ALA A 107 3.39 22.23 11.79
CA ALA A 107 4.10 23.02 12.80
C ALA A 107 5.64 22.93 12.69
N ALA A 108 6.17 23.06 11.47
CA ALA A 108 7.59 22.99 11.10
C ALA A 108 8.23 21.59 11.21
N ASP A 109 7.49 20.55 11.55
CA ASP A 109 7.96 19.17 11.46
C ASP A 109 7.83 18.64 10.03
N SER A 110 8.86 17.95 9.55
CA SER A 110 8.76 17.17 8.31
C SER A 110 8.23 15.77 8.60
N LEU A 111 7.50 15.19 7.65
CA LEU A 111 7.06 13.79 7.77
C LEU A 111 8.28 12.85 7.82
N PRO A 112 8.47 12.09 8.92
CA PRO A 112 9.60 11.18 9.03
C PRO A 112 9.59 10.09 7.97
N ALA A 113 10.77 9.60 7.58
CA ALA A 113 10.90 8.54 6.57
C ALA A 113 10.11 7.26 6.93
N PHE A 114 10.07 6.88 8.20
CA PHE A 114 9.35 5.69 8.67
C PHE A 114 7.81 5.85 8.68
N GLU A 115 7.29 7.08 8.54
CA GLU A 115 5.86 7.36 8.40
C GLU A 115 5.41 7.56 6.95
N ARG A 116 6.33 7.52 5.99
CA ARG A 116 6.02 7.65 4.57
C ARG A 116 5.40 6.39 4.00
N TYR A 117 4.76 6.54 2.86
CA TYR A 117 4.25 5.43 2.08
C TYR A 117 5.34 4.81 1.23
N TYR A 118 5.30 3.49 1.06
CA TYR A 118 6.19 2.71 0.21
C TYR A 118 5.37 1.81 -0.70
N MET A 119 5.83 1.65 -1.95
CA MET A 119 5.12 0.89 -2.97
C MET A 119 6.07 -0.04 -3.73
N GLY A 120 5.54 -1.12 -4.27
CA GLY A 120 6.23 -2.23 -4.92
C GLY A 120 6.14 -3.50 -4.07
N GLY A 121 6.07 -4.64 -4.74
CA GLY A 121 5.94 -5.95 -4.11
C GLY A 121 4.55 -6.55 -4.16
N PRO A 122 4.37 -7.74 -3.56
CA PRO A 122 3.19 -8.59 -3.74
C PRO A 122 1.87 -7.99 -3.22
N LYS A 123 1.94 -7.00 -2.33
CA LYS A 123 0.77 -6.37 -1.68
C LYS A 123 0.44 -4.99 -2.22
N SER A 124 1.10 -4.55 -3.28
CA SER A 124 0.82 -3.25 -3.89
C SER A 124 1.00 -3.31 -5.41
N LEU A 125 2.18 -2.96 -5.92
CA LEU A 125 2.49 -2.95 -7.34
C LEU A 125 3.38 -4.17 -7.68
N ARG A 126 2.78 -5.24 -8.16
CA ARG A 126 3.47 -6.48 -8.53
C ARG A 126 4.32 -6.24 -9.79
N GLY A 127 5.38 -7.01 -9.99
CA GLY A 127 6.37 -6.77 -11.06
C GLY A 127 7.48 -5.81 -10.67
N TYR A 128 7.34 -5.11 -9.54
CA TYR A 128 8.36 -4.25 -8.95
C TYR A 128 8.86 -4.82 -7.64
N GLN A 129 10.14 -4.64 -7.35
CA GLN A 129 10.73 -5.03 -6.07
C GLN A 129 10.05 -4.34 -4.89
N ILE A 130 10.10 -4.97 -3.73
CA ILE A 130 9.51 -4.43 -2.51
C ILE A 130 10.07 -3.05 -2.22
N ARG A 131 9.17 -2.06 -2.01
CA ARG A 131 9.46 -0.66 -1.71
C ARG A 131 10.24 0.09 -2.79
N ASN A 132 10.36 -0.41 -3.99
CA ASN A 132 11.25 0.14 -5.02
C ASN A 132 10.57 1.08 -6.02
N VAL A 133 9.31 1.45 -5.79
CA VAL A 133 8.56 2.42 -6.61
C VAL A 133 8.49 3.76 -5.88
N GLY A 134 8.70 4.86 -6.62
CA GLY A 134 8.63 6.23 -6.09
C GLY A 134 10.00 6.91 -5.97
N PRO A 135 10.10 7.98 -5.17
CA PRO A 135 11.32 8.76 -4.99
C PRO A 135 12.48 7.95 -4.41
N LYS A 136 13.67 8.20 -4.91
CA LYS A 136 14.92 7.55 -4.48
C LYS A 136 16.00 8.58 -4.18
N ASP A 137 16.95 8.21 -3.33
CA ASP A 137 18.16 8.98 -3.10
C ASP A 137 19.18 8.82 -4.24
N SER A 138 20.33 9.48 -4.12
CA SER A 138 21.42 9.43 -5.10
C SER A 138 22.07 8.04 -5.24
N LEU A 139 21.88 7.14 -4.27
CA LEU A 139 22.35 5.77 -4.29
C LEU A 139 21.28 4.77 -4.77
N GLY A 140 20.08 5.26 -5.09
CA GLY A 140 18.95 4.45 -5.53
C GLY A 140 18.12 3.84 -4.39
N ASN A 141 18.34 4.23 -3.14
CA ASN A 141 17.54 3.77 -2.01
C ASN A 141 16.17 4.45 -2.00
N PRO A 142 15.08 3.71 -1.68
CA PRO A 142 13.74 4.29 -1.65
C PRO A 142 13.57 5.26 -0.48
N LEU A 143 13.13 6.47 -0.77
CA LEU A 143 12.83 7.53 0.20
C LEU A 143 11.37 7.50 0.69
N GLY A 144 10.51 6.71 0.03
CA GLY A 144 9.07 6.76 0.25
C GLY A 144 8.42 8.04 -0.28
N GLY A 145 7.10 8.09 -0.25
CA GLY A 145 6.30 9.24 -0.68
C GLY A 145 5.35 9.72 0.40
N ASN A 146 4.92 10.98 0.27
CA ASN A 146 3.89 11.56 1.12
C ASN A 146 2.48 11.22 0.65
N GLN A 147 2.35 10.81 -0.61
CA GLN A 147 1.09 10.45 -1.24
C GLN A 147 1.25 9.12 -1.97
N SER A 148 0.19 8.30 -1.93
CA SER A 148 0.11 7.00 -2.59
C SER A 148 -1.16 6.93 -3.42
N LEU A 149 -1.05 6.44 -4.65
CA LEU A 149 -2.18 6.09 -5.48
C LEU A 149 -1.93 4.72 -6.10
N LEU A 150 -2.86 3.78 -5.87
CA LEU A 150 -2.75 2.40 -6.32
C LEU A 150 -4.08 1.93 -6.89
N LEU A 151 -4.02 1.20 -7.97
CA LEU A 151 -5.13 0.47 -8.58
C LEU A 151 -4.65 -0.93 -8.96
N ASN A 152 -5.38 -1.94 -8.51
CA ASN A 152 -5.18 -3.33 -8.90
C ASN A 152 -6.47 -3.87 -9.50
N LEU A 153 -6.36 -4.50 -10.64
CA LEU A 153 -7.45 -5.22 -11.29
C LEU A 153 -7.06 -6.70 -11.35
N GLU A 154 -7.98 -7.59 -10.98
CA GLU A 154 -7.77 -9.04 -11.12
C GLU A 154 -8.95 -9.73 -11.78
N LEU A 155 -8.63 -10.71 -12.61
CA LEU A 155 -9.54 -11.75 -13.05
C LEU A 155 -9.15 -13.05 -12.35
N GLN A 156 -10.04 -13.59 -11.54
CA GLN A 156 -9.76 -14.72 -10.65
C GLN A 156 -10.63 -15.92 -11.03
N TYR A 157 -10.03 -17.10 -11.12
CA TYR A 157 -10.74 -18.34 -11.41
C TYR A 157 -10.47 -19.39 -10.33
N PRO A 158 -11.47 -19.82 -9.55
CA PRO A 158 -11.33 -20.88 -8.54
C PRO A 158 -11.33 -22.25 -9.22
N PHE A 159 -10.19 -22.91 -9.27
CA PHE A 159 -10.06 -24.29 -9.75
C PHE A 159 -10.68 -25.26 -8.76
N THR A 160 -10.42 -25.04 -7.47
CA THR A 160 -10.97 -25.80 -6.35
C THR A 160 -11.40 -24.85 -5.23
N LYS A 161 -11.97 -25.37 -4.14
CA LYS A 161 -12.30 -24.56 -2.95
C LYS A 161 -11.06 -23.88 -2.31
N GLY A 162 -9.88 -24.47 -2.49
CA GLY A 162 -8.66 -23.97 -1.90
C GLY A 162 -7.62 -23.45 -2.89
N LEU A 163 -7.85 -23.55 -4.21
CA LEU A 163 -6.88 -23.12 -5.24
C LEU A 163 -7.56 -22.17 -6.23
N ARG A 164 -7.00 -20.99 -6.40
CA ARG A 164 -7.44 -19.94 -7.32
C ARG A 164 -6.29 -19.47 -8.18
N GLY A 165 -6.46 -19.45 -9.49
CA GLY A 165 -5.60 -18.74 -10.42
C GLY A 165 -6.09 -17.32 -10.63
N PHE A 166 -5.18 -16.41 -10.95
CA PHE A 166 -5.55 -15.03 -11.28
C PHE A 166 -4.60 -14.42 -12.31
N ALA A 167 -5.15 -13.54 -13.14
CA ALA A 167 -4.40 -12.58 -13.95
C ALA A 167 -4.65 -11.19 -13.40
N PHE A 168 -3.67 -10.31 -13.49
CA PHE A 168 -3.76 -8.98 -12.92
C PHE A 168 -3.17 -7.89 -13.82
N TYR A 169 -3.66 -6.67 -13.61
CA TYR A 169 -3.07 -5.42 -14.02
C TYR A 169 -2.99 -4.51 -12.81
N ASP A 170 -1.80 -4.02 -12.53
CA ASP A 170 -1.54 -3.09 -11.43
C ASP A 170 -1.04 -1.76 -11.97
N ARG A 171 -1.53 -0.67 -11.39
CA ARG A 171 -1.11 0.69 -11.68
C ARG A 171 -0.92 1.47 -10.40
N GLY A 172 0.22 2.13 -10.21
CA GLY A 172 0.47 2.87 -8.99
C GLY A 172 1.65 3.80 -9.03
N GLN A 173 1.67 4.78 -8.10
CA GLN A 173 2.78 5.71 -7.92
C GLN A 173 2.77 6.31 -6.52
N LEU A 174 3.96 6.67 -6.07
CA LEU A 174 4.19 7.52 -4.90
C LEU A 174 4.60 8.92 -5.34
N TYR A 175 4.04 9.91 -4.69
CA TYR A 175 4.34 11.32 -4.95
C TYR A 175 4.87 11.99 -3.68
N GLY A 176 5.64 13.08 -3.86
CA GLY A 176 6.28 13.79 -2.75
C GLY A 176 7.43 13.01 -2.12
N GLY A 177 8.23 13.67 -1.30
CA GLY A 177 9.28 13.00 -0.52
C GLY A 177 10.66 12.97 -1.14
N GLY A 178 10.89 13.62 -2.28
CA GLY A 178 12.24 13.89 -2.80
C GLY A 178 12.97 14.97 -1.98
N ASN A 179 14.22 15.25 -2.33
CA ASN A 179 15.01 16.38 -1.80
C ASN A 179 14.43 17.77 -2.18
N ASP A 180 13.23 17.76 -2.73
CA ASP A 180 12.55 18.97 -3.17
C ASP A 180 12.05 19.72 -1.94
N THR A 181 12.77 20.78 -1.58
CA THR A 181 12.35 21.75 -0.56
C THR A 181 11.15 22.59 -1.03
N SER A 182 10.65 22.30 -2.25
CA SER A 182 9.43 22.89 -2.77
C SER A 182 8.24 22.31 -2.01
N THR A 183 7.70 23.13 -1.13
CA THR A 183 6.39 22.94 -0.50
C THR A 183 5.23 23.03 -1.50
N THR A 184 5.55 23.06 -2.79
CA THR A 184 4.56 23.10 -3.87
C THR A 184 3.84 21.76 -3.86
N ALA A 185 2.54 21.83 -3.61
CA ALA A 185 1.62 20.71 -3.64
C ALA A 185 1.99 19.75 -4.78
N THR A 186 2.37 18.56 -4.41
CA THR A 186 2.69 17.53 -5.38
C THR A 186 1.44 17.26 -6.18
N THR A 187 1.40 17.72 -7.39
CA THR A 187 0.30 17.48 -8.30
C THR A 187 0.25 15.99 -8.59
N TRP A 188 -0.88 15.36 -8.38
CA TRP A 188 -1.13 13.97 -8.77
C TRP A 188 -0.94 13.84 -10.29
N ASP A 189 0.20 13.36 -10.72
CA ASP A 189 0.52 13.19 -12.14
C ASP A 189 0.23 11.74 -12.55
N LEU A 190 -0.97 11.50 -13.05
CA LEU A 190 -1.41 10.19 -13.48
C LEU A 190 -0.60 9.63 -14.66
N ALA A 191 0.10 10.50 -15.42
CA ALA A 191 0.96 10.07 -16.51
C ALA A 191 2.28 9.43 -16.03
N LYS A 192 2.68 9.70 -14.80
CA LYS A 192 3.89 9.12 -14.18
C LYS A 192 3.62 7.83 -13.40
N MET A 193 2.38 7.35 -13.40
CA MET A 193 2.07 6.08 -12.74
C MET A 193 2.76 4.92 -13.45
N ARG A 194 3.27 3.98 -12.65
CA ARG A 194 3.93 2.76 -13.10
C ARG A 194 2.89 1.67 -13.31
N ASP A 195 3.08 0.90 -14.37
CA ASP A 195 2.15 -0.14 -14.80
C ASP A 195 2.82 -1.52 -14.83
N SER A 196 2.05 -2.54 -14.46
CA SER A 196 2.48 -3.93 -14.62
C SER A 196 1.32 -4.86 -14.91
N ILE A 197 1.63 -5.99 -15.52
CA ILE A 197 0.69 -7.07 -15.83
C ILE A 197 1.29 -8.39 -15.39
N GLY A 198 0.47 -9.34 -15.02
CA GLY A 198 0.98 -10.66 -14.66
C GLY A 198 -0.10 -11.67 -14.32
N ALA A 199 0.36 -12.80 -13.83
CA ALA A 199 -0.52 -13.89 -13.42
C ALA A 199 0.06 -14.58 -12.17
N GLY A 200 -0.80 -15.33 -11.50
CA GLY A 200 -0.40 -16.07 -10.31
C GLY A 200 -1.41 -17.11 -9.88
N VAL A 201 -1.06 -17.76 -8.81
CA VAL A 201 -1.92 -18.73 -8.12
C VAL A 201 -1.97 -18.40 -6.64
N ARG A 202 -3.13 -18.61 -6.04
CA ARG A 202 -3.36 -18.44 -4.60
C ARG A 202 -4.01 -19.70 -4.07
N PHE A 203 -3.48 -20.24 -2.99
CA PHE A 203 -4.09 -21.39 -2.32
C PHE A 203 -4.33 -21.10 -0.84
N LEU A 204 -5.39 -21.70 -0.33
CA LEU A 204 -5.76 -21.58 1.07
C LEU A 204 -5.04 -22.65 1.88
N SER A 205 -4.06 -22.24 2.68
CA SER A 205 -3.36 -23.11 3.63
C SER A 205 -4.04 -23.05 5.02
N PRO A 206 -3.74 -23.99 5.93
CA PRO A 206 -4.20 -23.93 7.31
C PRO A 206 -3.79 -22.65 8.06
N PHE A 207 -2.74 -21.98 7.60
CA PHE A 207 -2.21 -20.74 8.18
C PHE A 207 -2.70 -19.47 7.45
N GLY A 208 -3.61 -19.62 6.48
CA GLY A 208 -4.13 -18.54 5.65
C GLY A 208 -3.78 -18.66 4.17
N PRO A 209 -4.21 -17.71 3.35
CA PRO A 209 -3.90 -17.70 1.92
C PRO A 209 -2.41 -17.56 1.66
N VAL A 210 -1.89 -18.34 0.71
CA VAL A 210 -0.51 -18.27 0.20
C VAL A 210 -0.57 -18.04 -1.29
N GLY A 211 0.17 -17.06 -1.79
CA GLY A 211 0.16 -16.66 -3.19
C GLY A 211 1.55 -16.66 -3.83
N PHE A 212 1.57 -17.03 -5.10
CA PHE A 212 2.71 -16.89 -5.99
C PHE A 212 2.27 -16.13 -7.22
N ALA A 213 3.02 -15.12 -7.62
CA ALA A 213 2.73 -14.32 -8.80
C ALA A 213 4.01 -13.93 -9.54
N TYR A 214 3.92 -13.80 -10.84
CA TYR A 214 4.95 -13.17 -11.65
C TYR A 214 4.34 -11.96 -12.35
N GLY A 215 4.98 -10.80 -12.17
CA GLY A 215 4.58 -9.54 -12.78
C GLY A 215 5.64 -9.01 -13.72
N VAL A 216 5.22 -8.46 -14.85
CA VAL A 216 6.05 -7.83 -15.87
C VAL A 216 5.74 -6.34 -15.89
N LYS A 217 6.77 -5.50 -15.90
CA LYS A 217 6.66 -4.05 -15.99
C LYS A 217 6.31 -3.65 -17.42
N LEU A 218 5.31 -2.79 -17.61
CA LEU A 218 4.93 -2.27 -18.92
C LEU A 218 5.70 -1.00 -19.30
N ASP A 219 6.25 -0.32 -18.31
CA ASP A 219 6.95 0.96 -18.43
C ASP A 219 8.37 0.89 -17.82
N LYS A 220 9.10 -0.19 -18.11
CA LYS A 220 10.44 -0.45 -17.60
C LYS A 220 11.39 0.72 -17.88
N ALA A 221 12.04 1.22 -16.83
CA ALA A 221 13.12 2.19 -16.95
C ALA A 221 14.46 1.50 -17.27
N THR A 222 15.41 2.27 -17.81
CA THR A 222 16.76 1.76 -18.10
C THR A 222 17.42 1.23 -16.83
N GLY A 223 17.92 -0.01 -16.87
CA GLY A 223 18.56 -0.67 -15.73
C GLY A 223 17.62 -1.44 -14.79
N GLU A 224 16.30 -1.39 -15.02
CA GLU A 224 15.36 -2.23 -14.30
C GLU A 224 15.25 -3.64 -14.89
N THR A 225 14.90 -4.62 -14.05
CA THR A 225 14.50 -5.98 -14.49
C THR A 225 13.18 -5.93 -15.25
N ASP A 226 12.94 -6.88 -16.15
CA ASP A 226 11.68 -6.95 -16.91
C ASP A 226 10.47 -7.24 -16.02
N GLY A 227 10.66 -7.99 -14.95
CA GLY A 227 9.61 -8.35 -14.02
C GLY A 227 10.18 -8.98 -12.76
N GLU A 228 9.27 -9.32 -11.85
CA GLU A 228 9.59 -9.87 -10.53
C GLU A 228 8.67 -11.04 -10.18
N PHE A 229 9.25 -12.03 -9.52
CA PHE A 229 8.50 -13.11 -8.90
C PHE A 229 8.15 -12.73 -7.46
N HIS A 230 6.91 -12.96 -7.08
CA HIS A 230 6.41 -12.60 -5.76
C HIS A 230 5.86 -13.80 -5.01
N PHE A 231 6.21 -13.88 -3.75
CA PHE A 231 5.60 -14.74 -2.75
C PHE A 231 4.81 -13.89 -1.76
N SER A 232 3.61 -14.31 -1.41
CA SER A 232 2.80 -13.67 -0.37
C SER A 232 2.20 -14.71 0.57
N ALA A 233 2.11 -14.37 1.85
CA ALA A 233 1.41 -15.13 2.86
C ALA A 233 0.44 -14.21 3.62
N GLY A 234 -0.77 -14.72 3.93
CA GLY A 234 -1.86 -13.95 4.49
C GLY A 234 -2.72 -13.26 3.42
N ASN A 235 -3.70 -12.46 3.84
CA ASN A 235 -4.56 -11.71 2.91
C ASN A 235 -3.74 -10.65 2.18
N SER A 236 -3.87 -10.61 0.86
CA SER A 236 -3.18 -9.63 0.03
C SER A 236 -3.98 -8.34 -0.15
N PHE A 237 -5.32 -8.39 -0.10
CA PHE A 237 -6.22 -7.24 -0.22
C PHE A 237 -7.48 -7.44 0.62
#